data_2a137b3335d4167a6847f5b52072f81c
#
_entry.id   2a137b3335d4167a6847f5b52072f81c
#
_cell.length_a   1.000
_cell.length_b   1.000
_cell.length_c   1.000
_cell.angle_alpha   90.00
_cell.angle_beta   90.00
_cell.angle_gamma   90.00
#
_symmetry.space_group_name_H-M   'P 1'
#
loop_
_entity.id
_entity.type
_entity.pdbx_description
1 polymer ?
#
loop_
_entity_poly.entity_id
_entity_poly.type
_entity_poly.pdbx_seq_one_letter_code
_entity_poly.pdbx_strand_id
1 'polypeptide(L)'
;MLENDCMRNTVSTYIRRLRCIYNKAVENGDAEYIPGLFQGVFTGVESKRKKSLSLENQHKLMTVKVESEVLRETQLVVCLLFQYAGMSFVDFAHLKERNIKNGILDYNRQKTGTPMRLEILDTAELMRKELMGDKKPASGYLFPFLSGTKTGYEAYLEYNAA
;
A
#
# COMPACT_ATOMS: atom_id res chain seq x y z
N MET A 1 -5.25 28.53 -5.36
CA MET A 1 -4.94 27.14 -4.98
C MET A 1 -3.79 27.05 -3.99
N LEU A 2 -2.71 27.77 -4.16
CA LEU A 2 -1.59 27.78 -3.18
C LEU A 2 -1.94 28.53 -1.89
N GLU A 3 -2.86 29.50 -1.96
CA GLU A 3 -3.39 30.22 -0.79
C GLU A 3 -4.26 29.38 0.15
N ASN A 4 -4.66 28.18 -0.29
CA ASN A 4 -5.52 27.24 0.47
C ASN A 4 -4.76 25.99 0.96
N ASP A 5 -3.48 26.13 1.32
CA ASP A 5 -2.61 25.05 1.86
C ASP A 5 -2.49 23.80 0.96
N CYS A 6 -2.82 23.88 -0.33
CA CYS A 6 -2.61 22.78 -1.25
C CYS A 6 -1.12 22.52 -1.50
N MET A 7 -0.68 21.32 -1.26
CA MET A 7 0.71 20.94 -1.54
C MET A 7 1.05 21.04 -3.03
N ARG A 8 2.27 21.52 -3.36
CA ARG A 8 2.72 21.69 -4.76
C ARG A 8 2.53 20.44 -5.62
N ASN A 9 2.77 19.25 -5.07
CA ASN A 9 2.54 18.00 -5.79
C ASN A 9 1.06 17.73 -6.10
N THR A 10 0.15 18.16 -5.24
CA THR A 10 -1.30 18.08 -5.48
C THR A 10 -1.69 19.00 -6.62
N VAL A 11 -1.24 20.26 -6.57
CA VAL A 11 -1.46 21.23 -7.66
C VAL A 11 -0.89 20.70 -8.98
N SER A 12 0.36 20.20 -8.98
CA SER A 12 0.99 19.59 -10.15
C SER A 12 0.15 18.42 -10.73
N THR A 13 -0.45 17.62 -9.88
CA THR A 13 -1.31 16.51 -10.32
C THR A 13 -2.56 17.01 -11.04
N TYR A 14 -3.21 18.05 -10.52
CA TYR A 14 -4.37 18.66 -11.18
C TYR A 14 -4.00 19.32 -12.50
N ILE A 15 -2.89 20.06 -12.53
CA ILE A 15 -2.42 20.71 -13.76
C ILE A 15 -2.06 19.68 -14.83
N ARG A 16 -1.41 18.57 -14.49
CA ARG A 16 -1.13 17.50 -15.45
C ARG A 16 -2.41 16.88 -16.03
N ARG A 17 -3.44 16.68 -15.19
CA ARG A 17 -4.74 16.19 -15.64
C ARG A 17 -5.44 17.20 -16.56
N LEU A 18 -5.44 18.48 -16.19
CA LEU A 18 -6.00 19.56 -17.01
C LEU A 18 -5.30 19.62 -18.37
N ARG A 19 -3.96 19.54 -18.39
CA ARG A 19 -3.19 19.50 -19.64
C ARG A 19 -3.57 18.31 -20.52
N CYS A 20 -3.78 17.14 -19.91
CA CYS A 20 -4.20 15.94 -20.64
C CYS A 20 -5.58 16.13 -21.28
N ILE A 21 -6.54 16.71 -20.54
CA ILE A 21 -7.90 16.99 -21.04
C ILE A 21 -7.84 18.02 -22.17
N TYR A 22 -7.11 19.11 -22.00
CA TYR A 22 -6.93 20.14 -23.01
C TYR A 22 -6.31 19.59 -24.30
N ASN A 23 -5.23 18.81 -24.19
CA ASN A 23 -4.60 18.22 -25.37
C ASN A 23 -5.58 17.31 -26.13
N LYS A 24 -6.38 16.55 -25.39
CA LYS A 24 -7.41 15.69 -26.00
C LYS A 24 -8.51 16.50 -26.69
N ALA A 25 -8.94 17.62 -26.10
CA ALA A 25 -9.91 18.52 -26.73
C ALA A 25 -9.34 19.14 -28.02
N VAL A 26 -8.07 19.51 -28.02
CA VAL A 26 -7.39 20.01 -29.24
C VAL A 26 -7.31 18.92 -30.31
N GLU A 27 -6.91 17.69 -29.94
CA GLU A 27 -6.84 16.54 -30.86
C GLU A 27 -8.20 16.23 -31.49
N ASN A 28 -9.28 16.37 -30.72
CA ASN A 28 -10.66 16.14 -31.19
C ASN A 28 -11.22 17.31 -32.00
N GLY A 29 -10.58 18.48 -32.03
CA GLY A 29 -11.09 19.69 -32.65
C GLY A 29 -12.09 20.47 -31.79
N ASP A 30 -12.24 20.13 -30.51
CA ASP A 30 -13.15 20.80 -29.56
C ASP A 30 -12.53 22.05 -28.95
N ALA A 31 -11.22 22.26 -29.10
CA ALA A 31 -10.49 23.44 -28.63
C ALA A 31 -9.37 23.83 -29.59
N GLU A 32 -9.07 25.15 -29.67
CA GLU A 32 -7.92 25.65 -30.41
C GLU A 32 -6.60 25.39 -29.65
N TYR A 33 -5.54 25.08 -30.41
CA TYR A 33 -4.20 24.94 -29.81
C TYR A 33 -3.62 26.31 -29.47
N ILE A 34 -3.31 26.55 -28.20
CA ILE A 34 -2.66 27.76 -27.71
C ILE A 34 -1.20 27.41 -27.36
N PRO A 35 -0.22 27.94 -28.12
CA PRO A 35 1.20 27.71 -27.83
C PRO A 35 1.57 28.18 -26.41
N GLY A 36 2.25 27.36 -25.64
CA GLY A 36 2.75 27.76 -24.33
C GLY A 36 1.72 27.89 -23.21
N LEU A 37 0.45 27.47 -23.39
CA LEU A 37 -0.62 27.61 -22.39
C LEU A 37 -0.20 27.09 -20.98
N PHE A 38 0.61 26.05 -20.92
CA PHE A 38 1.12 25.49 -19.67
C PHE A 38 2.59 25.83 -19.41
N GLN A 39 3.13 26.83 -20.11
CA GLN A 39 4.51 27.27 -19.90
C GLN A 39 4.64 27.98 -18.54
N GLY A 40 5.70 27.68 -17.80
CA GLY A 40 5.92 28.25 -16.46
C GLY A 40 5.07 27.63 -15.34
N VAL A 41 4.14 26.73 -15.65
CA VAL A 41 3.37 26.03 -14.62
C VAL A 41 4.11 24.80 -14.14
N PHE A 42 4.24 24.65 -12.82
CA PHE A 42 4.90 23.50 -12.23
C PHE A 42 4.09 22.21 -12.46
N THR A 43 4.65 21.29 -13.24
CA THR A 43 4.08 19.97 -13.54
C THR A 43 4.99 18.83 -13.06
N GLY A 44 6.05 19.16 -12.34
CA GLY A 44 7.00 18.20 -11.78
C GLY A 44 6.48 17.52 -10.50
N VAL A 45 7.35 16.72 -9.90
CA VAL A 45 7.13 16.10 -8.59
C VAL A 45 8.26 16.55 -7.68
N GLU A 46 7.93 17.24 -6.60
CA GLU A 46 8.90 17.49 -5.53
C GLU A 46 9.15 16.18 -4.80
N SER A 47 10.37 15.68 -4.91
CA SER A 47 10.78 14.49 -4.17
C SER A 47 10.88 14.84 -2.69
N LYS A 48 10.04 14.24 -1.86
CA LYS A 48 10.23 14.26 -0.41
C LYS A 48 11.28 13.22 -0.04
N ARG A 49 12.16 13.55 0.91
CA ARG A 49 13.12 12.61 1.46
C ARG A 49 12.38 11.35 1.91
N LYS A 50 12.71 10.20 1.34
CA LYS A 50 12.15 8.93 1.78
C LYS A 50 12.57 8.68 3.23
N LYS A 51 11.60 8.45 4.09
CA LYS A 51 11.84 8.03 5.47
C LYS A 51 12.05 6.52 5.43
N SER A 52 13.29 6.07 5.54
CA SER A 52 13.64 4.67 5.71
C SER A 52 14.20 4.46 7.12
N LEU A 53 13.91 3.30 7.70
CA LEU A 53 14.54 2.90 8.95
C LEU A 53 16.00 2.51 8.69
N SER A 54 16.90 2.88 9.62
CA SER A 54 18.26 2.34 9.62
C SER A 54 18.23 0.85 9.99
N LEU A 55 19.27 0.10 9.60
CA LEU A 55 19.42 -1.32 9.97
C LEU A 55 19.33 -1.52 11.49
N GLU A 56 19.93 -0.63 12.27
CA GLU A 56 19.86 -0.67 13.72
C GLU A 56 18.42 -0.55 14.24
N ASN A 57 17.66 0.41 13.70
CA ASN A 57 16.26 0.58 14.09
C ASN A 57 15.38 -0.57 13.62
N GLN A 58 15.67 -1.16 12.45
CA GLN A 58 14.98 -2.39 12.01
C GLN A 58 15.26 -3.55 12.96
N HIS A 59 16.52 -3.75 13.35
CA HIS A 59 16.88 -4.78 14.29
C HIS A 59 16.23 -4.57 15.66
N LYS A 60 16.23 -3.34 16.17
CA LYS A 60 15.52 -2.99 17.41
C LYS A 60 14.03 -3.31 17.31
N LEU A 61 13.39 -2.92 16.22
CA LEU A 61 11.96 -3.19 15.99
C LEU A 61 11.65 -4.69 16.02
N MET A 62 12.52 -5.52 15.46
CA MET A 62 12.33 -6.96 15.38
C MET A 62 12.61 -7.69 16.72
N THR A 63 13.49 -7.14 17.56
CA THR A 63 14.00 -7.82 18.75
C THR A 63 13.46 -7.29 20.07
N VAL A 64 12.94 -6.06 20.10
CA VAL A 64 12.42 -5.47 21.33
C VAL A 64 11.22 -6.27 21.85
N LYS A 65 11.23 -6.56 23.15
CA LYS A 65 10.07 -7.15 23.82
C LYS A 65 9.04 -6.07 24.08
N VAL A 66 7.83 -6.31 23.68
CA VAL A 66 6.70 -5.41 23.83
C VAL A 66 5.68 -6.05 24.76
N GLU A 67 5.29 -5.36 25.84
CA GLU A 67 4.34 -5.86 26.84
C GLU A 67 2.89 -5.66 26.42
N SER A 68 2.60 -4.60 25.67
CA SER A 68 1.25 -4.33 25.17
C SER A 68 0.90 -5.27 24.03
N GLU A 69 -0.22 -5.98 24.15
CA GLU A 69 -0.74 -6.89 23.12
C GLU A 69 -0.94 -6.18 21.77
N VAL A 70 -1.55 -4.99 21.78
CA VAL A 70 -1.78 -4.19 20.56
C VAL A 70 -0.47 -3.81 19.88
N LEU A 71 0.53 -3.37 20.65
CA LEU A 71 1.84 -3.04 20.10
C LEU A 71 2.57 -4.29 19.61
N ARG A 72 2.40 -5.43 20.26
CA ARG A 72 2.97 -6.71 19.83
C ARG A 72 2.36 -7.17 18.51
N GLU A 73 1.06 -7.09 18.35
CA GLU A 73 0.38 -7.36 17.07
C GLU A 73 0.91 -6.45 15.95
N THR A 74 0.98 -5.15 16.22
CA THR A 74 1.53 -4.17 15.27
C THR A 74 2.97 -4.52 14.88
N GLN A 75 3.80 -4.87 15.86
CA GLN A 75 5.18 -5.29 15.62
C GLN A 75 5.24 -6.52 14.71
N LEU A 76 4.44 -7.56 15.01
CA LEU A 76 4.37 -8.77 14.19
C LEU A 76 3.95 -8.47 12.76
N VAL A 77 2.93 -7.63 12.57
CA VAL A 77 2.50 -7.20 11.23
C VAL A 77 3.63 -6.51 10.48
N VAL A 78 4.29 -5.53 11.10
CA VAL A 78 5.40 -4.80 10.43
C VAL A 78 6.56 -5.75 10.09
N CYS A 79 6.92 -6.66 10.99
CA CYS A 79 7.94 -7.67 10.74
C CYS A 79 7.57 -8.61 9.58
N LEU A 80 6.31 -9.06 9.53
CA LEU A 80 5.81 -9.90 8.44
C LEU A 80 5.80 -9.17 7.10
N LEU A 81 5.35 -7.91 7.06
CA LEU A 81 5.41 -7.08 5.85
C LEU A 81 6.83 -6.97 5.30
N PHE A 82 7.81 -6.81 6.20
CA PHE A 82 9.22 -6.77 5.83
C PHE A 82 9.71 -8.13 5.31
N GLN A 83 9.41 -9.23 6.01
CA GLN A 83 9.82 -10.58 5.59
C GLN A 83 9.14 -11.01 4.28
N TYR A 84 7.95 -10.49 3.99
CA TYR A 84 7.27 -10.69 2.71
C TYR A 84 7.73 -9.66 1.64
N ALA A 85 9.04 -9.36 1.65
CA ALA A 85 9.71 -8.51 0.65
C ALA A 85 9.13 -7.08 0.53
N GLY A 86 8.78 -6.47 1.65
CA GLY A 86 8.20 -5.12 1.69
C GLY A 86 6.78 -5.07 1.14
N MET A 87 6.00 -6.09 1.43
CA MET A 87 4.59 -6.16 1.05
C MET A 87 3.82 -4.95 1.58
N SER A 88 2.89 -4.42 0.79
CA SER A 88 1.98 -3.38 1.27
C SER A 88 0.93 -3.98 2.20
N PHE A 89 0.45 -3.20 3.20
CA PHE A 89 -0.58 -3.70 4.11
C PHE A 89 -1.88 -4.07 3.38
N VAL A 90 -2.23 -3.37 2.30
CA VAL A 90 -3.39 -3.74 1.48
C VAL A 90 -3.24 -5.13 0.85
N ASP A 91 -2.05 -5.46 0.33
CA ASP A 91 -1.80 -6.79 -0.22
C ASP A 91 -1.87 -7.85 0.89
N PHE A 92 -1.26 -7.55 2.05
CA PHE A 92 -1.22 -8.41 3.24
C PHE A 92 -2.64 -8.74 3.75
N ALA A 93 -3.48 -7.73 3.95
CA ALA A 93 -4.85 -7.90 4.41
C ALA A 93 -5.72 -8.74 3.44
N HIS A 94 -5.41 -8.69 2.14
CA HIS A 94 -6.14 -9.44 1.11
C HIS A 94 -5.56 -10.83 0.82
N LEU A 95 -4.50 -11.25 1.49
CA LEU A 95 -3.97 -12.60 1.32
C LEU A 95 -5.01 -13.65 1.69
N LYS A 96 -5.04 -14.71 0.89
CA LYS A 96 -5.92 -15.86 1.09
C LYS A 96 -5.09 -17.11 1.35
N GLU A 97 -5.66 -18.09 2.03
CA GLU A 97 -5.01 -19.38 2.29
C GLU A 97 -4.49 -20.05 1.01
N ARG A 98 -5.25 -19.93 -0.09
CA ARG A 98 -4.85 -20.44 -1.41
C ARG A 98 -3.60 -19.81 -2.01
N ASN A 99 -3.16 -18.64 -1.49
CA ASN A 99 -1.94 -17.98 -1.92
C ASN A 99 -0.69 -18.66 -1.38
N ILE A 100 -0.82 -19.54 -0.37
CA ILE A 100 0.31 -20.30 0.19
C ILE A 100 0.23 -21.74 -0.29
N LYS A 101 1.28 -22.20 -0.98
CA LYS A 101 1.43 -23.59 -1.40
C LYS A 101 2.87 -24.04 -1.21
N ASN A 102 3.08 -25.11 -0.47
CA ASN A 102 4.40 -25.71 -0.27
C ASN A 102 5.46 -24.70 0.24
N GLY A 103 5.09 -23.83 1.18
CA GLY A 103 6.00 -22.80 1.72
C GLY A 103 6.27 -21.62 0.79
N ILE A 104 5.57 -21.54 -0.34
CA ILE A 104 5.69 -20.46 -1.30
C ILE A 104 4.42 -19.60 -1.23
N LEU A 105 4.61 -18.29 -1.09
CA LEU A 105 3.56 -17.30 -1.19
C LEU A 105 3.50 -16.76 -2.64
N ASP A 106 2.34 -16.94 -3.28
CA ASP A 106 2.08 -16.54 -4.65
C ASP A 106 0.81 -15.67 -4.69
N TYR A 107 0.94 -14.42 -5.09
CA TYR A 107 -0.16 -13.47 -5.12
C TYR A 107 0.04 -12.38 -6.18
N ASN A 108 -1.02 -11.69 -6.55
CA ASN A 108 -0.95 -10.50 -7.41
C ASN A 108 -1.15 -9.24 -6.56
N ARG A 109 -0.30 -8.23 -6.76
CA ARG A 109 -0.44 -6.93 -6.09
C ARG A 109 -1.79 -6.30 -6.40
N GLN A 110 -2.52 -5.85 -5.38
CA GLN A 110 -3.83 -5.22 -5.53
C GLN A 110 -3.78 -3.95 -6.41
N LYS A 111 -2.73 -3.15 -6.26
CA LYS A 111 -2.60 -1.87 -6.98
C LYS A 111 -2.27 -2.02 -8.45
N THR A 112 -1.44 -3.00 -8.82
CA THR A 112 -0.83 -3.08 -10.16
C THR A 112 -1.10 -4.38 -10.89
N GLY A 113 -1.66 -5.39 -10.22
CA GLY A 113 -1.81 -6.73 -10.76
C GLY A 113 -0.50 -7.49 -10.95
N THR A 114 0.63 -6.91 -10.53
CA THR A 114 1.95 -7.53 -10.70
C THR A 114 2.04 -8.83 -9.91
N PRO A 115 2.40 -9.96 -10.54
CA PRO A 115 2.60 -11.22 -9.83
C PRO A 115 3.82 -11.16 -8.93
N MET A 116 3.67 -11.67 -7.73
CA MET A 116 4.70 -11.77 -6.71
C MET A 116 4.80 -13.20 -6.23
N ARG A 117 6.02 -13.71 -6.17
CA ARG A 117 6.30 -15.06 -5.67
C ARG A 117 7.51 -15.02 -4.77
N LEU A 118 7.37 -15.54 -3.55
CA LEU A 118 8.43 -15.56 -2.55
C LEU A 118 8.32 -16.80 -1.67
N GLU A 119 9.45 -17.24 -1.15
CA GLU A 119 9.53 -18.31 -0.16
C GLU A 119 9.20 -17.76 1.22
N ILE A 120 8.40 -18.49 1.99
CA ILE A 120 8.07 -18.13 3.36
C ILE A 120 9.14 -18.72 4.27
N LEU A 121 9.87 -17.86 4.97
CA LEU A 121 10.87 -18.26 5.94
C LEU A 121 10.20 -18.84 7.20
N ASP A 122 10.87 -19.77 7.87
CA ASP A 122 10.38 -20.36 9.14
C ASP A 122 10.09 -19.31 10.19
N THR A 123 10.89 -18.23 10.25
CA THR A 123 10.67 -17.08 11.14
C THR A 123 9.37 -16.35 10.84
N ALA A 124 9.03 -16.19 9.56
CA ALA A 124 7.76 -15.58 9.16
C ALA A 124 6.57 -16.45 9.53
N GLU A 125 6.71 -17.76 9.39
CA GLU A 125 5.66 -18.71 9.76
C GLU A 125 5.43 -18.75 11.29
N LEU A 126 6.48 -18.63 12.09
CA LEU A 126 6.36 -18.50 13.56
C LEU A 126 5.65 -17.21 13.95
N MET A 127 6.05 -16.08 13.34
CA MET A 127 5.40 -14.77 13.56
C MET A 127 3.93 -14.78 13.13
N ARG A 128 3.62 -15.45 12.01
CA ARG A 128 2.24 -15.59 11.53
C ARG A 128 1.40 -16.38 12.54
N LYS A 129 1.91 -17.48 13.05
CA LYS A 129 1.22 -18.29 14.07
C LYS A 129 0.98 -17.49 15.36
N GLU A 130 1.97 -16.72 15.79
CA GLU A 130 1.84 -15.86 16.96
C GLU A 130 0.79 -14.75 16.73
N LEU A 131 0.82 -14.07 15.57
CA LEU A 131 -0.15 -13.05 15.22
C LEU A 131 -1.58 -13.59 15.16
N MET A 132 -1.74 -14.80 14.64
CA MET A 132 -3.04 -15.45 14.53
C MET A 132 -3.57 -15.91 15.90
N GLY A 133 -2.74 -16.49 16.76
CA GLY A 133 -3.21 -17.03 18.03
C GLY A 133 -4.48 -17.87 17.84
N ASP A 134 -5.53 -17.50 18.59
CA ASP A 134 -6.85 -18.11 18.49
C ASP A 134 -7.79 -17.39 17.51
N LYS A 135 -7.31 -16.36 16.80
CA LYS A 135 -8.10 -15.58 15.85
C LYS A 135 -8.51 -16.41 14.65
N LYS A 136 -9.78 -16.34 14.28
CA LYS A 136 -10.32 -17.01 13.10
C LYS A 136 -10.60 -15.96 12.01
N PRO A 137 -9.82 -15.92 10.93
CA PRO A 137 -10.11 -15.03 9.82
C PRO A 137 -11.43 -15.42 9.13
N ALA A 138 -12.02 -14.47 8.40
CA ALA A 138 -13.14 -14.78 7.54
C ALA A 138 -12.76 -15.85 6.51
N SER A 139 -13.71 -16.65 6.08
CA SER A 139 -13.47 -17.79 5.19
C SER A 139 -12.61 -17.43 3.98
N GLY A 140 -11.50 -18.13 3.84
CA GLY A 140 -10.56 -18.01 2.75
C GLY A 140 -9.51 -16.90 2.90
N TYR A 141 -9.59 -16.02 3.91
CA TYR A 141 -8.51 -15.06 4.21
C TYR A 141 -7.43 -15.70 5.11
N LEU A 142 -6.20 -15.20 4.96
CA LEU A 142 -5.06 -15.64 5.75
C LEU A 142 -4.98 -14.93 7.11
N PHE A 143 -5.50 -13.69 7.17
CA PHE A 143 -5.44 -12.81 8.33
C PHE A 143 -6.81 -12.22 8.66
N PRO A 144 -7.10 -11.85 9.93
CA PRO A 144 -8.42 -11.42 10.38
C PRO A 144 -8.66 -9.90 10.21
N PHE A 145 -8.14 -9.29 9.14
CA PHE A 145 -8.28 -7.85 8.89
C PHE A 145 -9.51 -7.50 8.06
N LEU A 146 -10.09 -8.46 7.35
CA LEU A 146 -11.24 -8.25 6.48
C LEU A 146 -12.33 -9.27 6.78
N SER A 147 -13.59 -8.80 6.83
CA SER A 147 -14.76 -9.66 7.02
C SER A 147 -15.07 -10.53 5.81
N GLY A 148 -14.62 -10.10 4.62
CA GLY A 148 -14.94 -10.77 3.35
C GLY A 148 -16.37 -10.56 2.87
N THR A 149 -17.20 -9.82 3.61
CA THR A 149 -18.60 -9.55 3.28
C THR A 149 -18.81 -8.23 2.56
N LYS A 150 -17.84 -7.32 2.66
CA LYS A 150 -17.90 -5.99 2.08
C LYS A 150 -17.17 -5.92 0.73
N THR A 151 -17.64 -5.04 -0.15
CA THR A 151 -17.07 -4.82 -1.48
C THR A 151 -16.87 -3.34 -1.77
N GLY A 152 -16.05 -3.02 -2.76
CA GLY A 152 -15.85 -1.64 -3.22
C GLY A 152 -15.36 -0.70 -2.12
N TYR A 153 -16.05 0.44 -1.95
CA TYR A 153 -15.65 1.46 -1.00
C TYR A 153 -15.81 1.03 0.47
N GLU A 154 -16.78 0.17 0.77
CA GLU A 154 -16.96 -0.36 2.14
C GLU A 154 -15.80 -1.27 2.56
N ALA A 155 -15.30 -2.12 1.66
CA ALA A 155 -14.10 -2.91 1.91
C ALA A 155 -12.85 -2.03 2.10
N TYR A 156 -12.76 -0.92 1.36
CA TYR A 156 -11.70 0.06 1.56
C TYR A 156 -11.77 0.74 2.94
N LEU A 157 -12.97 1.08 3.42
CA LEU A 157 -13.14 1.64 4.77
C LEU A 157 -12.78 0.62 5.86
N GLU A 158 -13.18 -0.64 5.70
CA GLU A 158 -12.81 -1.72 6.62
C GLU A 158 -11.30 -1.89 6.71
N TYR A 159 -10.64 -1.92 5.57
CA TYR A 159 -9.19 -1.98 5.48
C TYR A 159 -8.47 -0.81 6.17
N ASN A 160 -9.00 0.43 6.07
CA ASN A 160 -8.38 1.59 6.72
C ASN A 160 -8.66 1.67 8.23
N ALA A 161 -9.60 0.91 8.73
CA ALA A 161 -9.93 0.84 10.16
C ALA A 161 -9.18 -0.30 10.89
N ALA A 162 -8.59 -1.23 10.12
CA ALA A 162 -7.80 -2.36 10.64
C ALA A 162 -6.37 -1.94 10.98
#